data_33e4ffd69a4f33cba94e30fad24afee5
#
_entry.id   33e4ffd69a4f33cba94e30fad24afee5
#
_cell.length_a   1.000
_cell.length_b   1.000
_cell.length_c   1.000
_cell.angle_alpha   90.00
_cell.angle_beta   90.00
_cell.angle_gamma   90.00
#
_symmetry.space_group_name_H-M   'P 1'
#
loop_
_entity.id
_entity.type
_entity.pdbx_description
1 polymer ?
#
loop_
_entity_poly.entity_id
_entity_poly.type
_entity_poly.pdbx_seq_one_letter_code
_entity_poly.pdbx_strand_id
1 'polypeptide(L)'
;MAMTREKRAKLEAMGFRLTDTKDWIGLTVEESRIVEMRVALAQELEKIRKEKGITQGELARRMGTRQSGVARMVNNPDTSTLDNLMKGLIALGAPISRIAACLLLYSNAGS
;
A
#
# COMPACT_ATOMS: atom_id res chain seq x y z
N MET A 1 16.36 9.58 -10.63
CA MET A 1 15.78 8.55 -11.50
C MET A 1 14.40 9.01 -11.94
N ALA A 2 14.15 8.95 -13.23
CA ALA A 2 12.87 9.37 -13.76
C ALA A 2 11.80 8.32 -13.51
N MET A 3 10.66 8.76 -13.06
CA MET A 3 9.51 7.88 -12.88
C MET A 3 8.87 7.63 -14.24
N THR A 4 8.49 6.40 -14.52
CA THR A 4 7.81 6.09 -15.76
C THR A 4 6.43 6.73 -15.75
N ARG A 5 5.89 6.98 -16.95
CA ARG A 5 4.56 7.56 -17.09
C ARG A 5 3.50 6.63 -16.47
N GLU A 6 3.65 5.34 -16.67
CA GLU A 6 2.72 4.35 -16.11
C GLU A 6 2.74 4.36 -14.60
N LYS A 7 3.92 4.42 -14.02
CA LYS A 7 4.07 4.42 -12.57
C LYS A 7 3.49 5.71 -11.97
N ARG A 8 3.72 6.83 -12.64
CA ARG A 8 3.17 8.11 -12.22
C ARG A 8 1.64 8.09 -12.27
N ALA A 9 1.07 7.60 -13.35
CA ALA A 9 -0.38 7.50 -13.50
C ALA A 9 -0.98 6.61 -12.42
N LYS A 10 -0.30 5.51 -12.11
CA LYS A 10 -0.75 4.59 -11.07
C LYS A 10 -0.76 5.25 -9.71
N LEU A 11 0.28 5.99 -9.37
CA LEU A 11 0.36 6.71 -8.11
C LEU A 11 -0.71 7.78 -8.02
N GLU A 12 -0.95 8.52 -9.09
CA GLU A 12 -2.00 9.53 -9.12
C GLU A 12 -3.38 8.90 -8.92
N ALA A 13 -3.63 7.76 -9.56
CA ALA A 13 -4.89 7.05 -9.41
C ALA A 13 -5.11 6.57 -7.98
N MET A 14 -4.05 6.43 -7.21
CA MET A 14 -4.11 5.99 -5.82
C MET A 14 -4.10 7.15 -4.83
N GLY A 15 -4.24 8.36 -5.31
CA GLY A 15 -4.33 9.54 -4.47
C GLY A 15 -3.06 10.35 -4.35
N PHE A 16 -2.01 9.97 -5.03
CA PHE A 16 -0.79 10.78 -5.06
C PHE A 16 -0.92 11.85 -6.14
N ARG A 17 -0.61 13.06 -5.79
CA ARG A 17 -0.65 14.17 -6.74
C ARG A 17 0.77 14.56 -7.09
N LEU A 18 1.20 14.17 -8.27
CA LEU A 18 2.51 14.51 -8.78
C LEU A 18 2.31 15.48 -9.93
N THR A 19 2.27 16.75 -9.60
CA THR A 19 1.97 17.77 -10.60
C THR A 19 3.19 18.09 -11.45
N ASP A 20 4.39 17.97 -10.87
CA ASP A 20 5.64 18.16 -11.62
C ASP A 20 6.79 17.51 -10.86
N THR A 21 8.00 17.63 -11.42
CA THR A 21 9.19 17.05 -10.79
C THR A 21 9.53 17.66 -9.44
N LYS A 22 9.08 18.86 -9.17
CA LYS A 22 9.37 19.52 -7.90
C LYS A 22 8.70 18.81 -6.74
N ASP A 23 7.54 18.20 -6.98
CA ASP A 23 6.85 17.45 -5.95
C ASP A 23 7.66 16.25 -5.46
N TRP A 24 8.59 15.78 -6.29
CA TRP A 24 9.45 14.66 -5.95
C TRP A 24 10.77 15.06 -5.33
N ILE A 25 11.16 16.33 -5.45
CA ILE A 25 12.43 16.80 -4.93
C ILE A 25 12.50 16.67 -3.41
N GLY A 26 11.36 16.74 -2.75
CA GLY A 26 11.30 16.57 -1.30
C GLY A 26 11.46 15.15 -0.81
N LEU A 27 11.41 14.16 -1.73
CA LEU A 27 11.50 12.75 -1.35
C LEU A 27 12.88 12.20 -1.69
N THR A 28 13.47 11.50 -0.74
CA THR A 28 14.70 10.74 -1.00
C THR A 28 14.34 9.47 -1.77
N VAL A 29 15.36 8.78 -2.28
CA VAL A 29 15.17 7.48 -2.93
C VAL A 29 14.54 6.51 -1.93
N GLU A 30 15.00 6.53 -0.70
CA GLU A 30 14.50 5.65 0.36
C GLU A 30 13.03 5.94 0.65
N GLU A 31 12.66 7.20 0.73
CA GLU A 31 11.27 7.57 1.00
C GLU A 31 10.35 7.14 -0.15
N SER A 32 10.82 7.31 -1.39
CA SER A 32 10.06 6.86 -2.56
C SER A 32 9.84 5.36 -2.55
N ARG A 33 10.86 4.59 -2.16
CA ARG A 33 10.75 3.15 -2.06
C ARG A 33 9.75 2.73 -0.99
N ILE A 34 9.76 3.43 0.15
CA ILE A 34 8.80 3.15 1.21
C ILE A 34 7.38 3.42 0.76
N VAL A 35 7.16 4.51 0.05
CA VAL A 35 5.83 4.83 -0.50
C VAL A 35 5.38 3.72 -1.46
N GLU A 36 6.26 3.26 -2.34
CA GLU A 36 5.94 2.17 -3.26
C GLU A 36 5.55 0.89 -2.51
N MET A 37 6.26 0.57 -1.45
CA MET A 37 5.96 -0.61 -0.64
C MET A 37 4.61 -0.47 0.06
N ARG A 38 4.30 0.71 0.58
CA ARG A 38 2.99 0.95 1.21
C ARG A 38 1.86 0.72 0.22
N VAL A 39 2.02 1.22 -1.00
CA VAL A 39 1.02 1.05 -2.05
C VAL A 39 0.84 -0.45 -2.37
N ALA A 40 1.94 -1.15 -2.56
CA ALA A 40 1.89 -2.58 -2.89
C ALA A 40 1.20 -3.39 -1.78
N LEU A 41 1.54 -3.10 -0.53
CA LEU A 41 0.95 -3.82 0.60
C LEU A 41 -0.53 -3.50 0.76
N ALA A 42 -0.95 -2.26 0.51
CA ALA A 42 -2.35 -1.89 0.57
C ALA A 42 -3.17 -2.61 -0.50
N GLN A 43 -2.61 -2.76 -1.69
CA GLN A 43 -3.27 -3.49 -2.77
C GLN A 43 -3.42 -4.97 -2.42
N GLU A 44 -2.38 -5.56 -1.87
CA GLU A 44 -2.41 -6.96 -1.48
C GLU A 44 -3.42 -7.17 -0.34
N LEU A 45 -3.45 -6.24 0.60
CA LEU A 45 -4.40 -6.31 1.71
C LEU A 45 -5.84 -6.33 1.19
N GLU A 46 -6.19 -5.44 0.27
CA GLU A 46 -7.53 -5.41 -0.32
C GLU A 46 -7.83 -6.68 -1.10
N LYS A 47 -6.86 -7.18 -1.84
CA LYS A 47 -7.03 -8.41 -2.61
C LYS A 47 -7.35 -9.58 -1.69
N ILE A 48 -6.58 -9.75 -0.63
CA ILE A 48 -6.80 -10.85 0.31
C ILE A 48 -8.13 -10.69 1.03
N ARG A 49 -8.44 -9.46 1.45
CA ARG A 49 -9.69 -9.20 2.14
C ARG A 49 -10.89 -9.63 1.30
N LYS A 50 -10.87 -9.25 0.03
CA LYS A 50 -11.97 -9.60 -0.88
C LYS A 50 -12.01 -11.09 -1.18
N GLU A 51 -10.85 -11.72 -1.34
CA GLU A 51 -10.78 -13.16 -1.55
C GLU A 51 -11.43 -13.94 -0.40
N LYS A 52 -11.26 -13.44 0.82
CA LYS A 52 -11.79 -14.09 2.02
C LYS A 52 -13.20 -13.65 2.37
N GLY A 53 -13.74 -12.68 1.64
CA GLY A 53 -15.08 -12.16 1.91
C GLY A 53 -15.18 -11.41 3.22
N ILE A 54 -14.09 -10.83 3.69
CA ILE A 54 -14.04 -10.11 4.96
C ILE A 54 -14.34 -8.63 4.70
N THR A 55 -15.29 -8.07 5.45
CA THR A 55 -15.61 -6.65 5.32
C THR A 55 -14.56 -5.77 5.96
N GLN A 56 -14.52 -4.49 5.57
CA GLN A 56 -13.63 -3.53 6.21
C GLN A 56 -13.89 -3.41 7.70
N GLY A 57 -15.16 -3.48 8.09
CA GLY A 57 -15.54 -3.44 9.50
C GLY A 57 -15.00 -4.62 10.28
N GLU A 58 -15.07 -5.81 9.69
CA GLU A 58 -14.54 -7.01 10.35
C GLU A 58 -13.02 -6.95 10.45
N LEU A 59 -12.35 -6.48 9.40
CA LEU A 59 -10.90 -6.30 9.46
C LEU A 59 -10.51 -5.30 10.54
N ALA A 60 -11.26 -4.20 10.63
CA ALA A 60 -11.03 -3.18 11.64
C ALA A 60 -11.16 -3.78 13.05
N ARG A 61 -12.16 -4.61 13.25
CA ARG A 61 -12.37 -5.29 14.54
C ARG A 61 -11.17 -6.17 14.87
N ARG A 62 -10.69 -6.93 13.90
CA ARG A 62 -9.52 -7.81 14.10
C ARG A 62 -8.25 -7.04 14.42
N MET A 63 -8.12 -5.86 13.84
CA MET A 63 -6.96 -5.01 14.07
C MET A 63 -7.07 -4.15 15.34
N GLY A 64 -8.25 -4.10 15.93
CA GLY A 64 -8.48 -3.21 17.07
C GLY A 64 -8.55 -1.75 16.68
N THR A 65 -9.02 -1.46 15.49
CA THR A 65 -9.13 -0.10 14.99
C THR A 65 -10.56 0.15 14.48
N ARG A 66 -10.80 1.32 13.92
CA ARG A 66 -12.09 1.67 13.37
C ARG A 66 -12.14 1.38 11.87
N GLN A 67 -13.35 1.20 11.35
CA GLN A 67 -13.53 1.00 9.92
C GLN A 67 -12.94 2.15 9.11
N SER A 68 -13.08 3.38 9.61
CA SER A 68 -12.50 4.55 8.95
C SER A 68 -10.98 4.44 8.82
N GLY A 69 -10.32 3.81 9.80
CA GLY A 69 -8.89 3.57 9.76
C GLY A 69 -8.51 2.59 8.66
N VAL A 70 -9.29 1.53 8.48
CA VAL A 70 -9.07 0.57 7.41
C VAL A 70 -9.30 1.23 6.05
N ALA A 71 -10.38 1.99 5.91
CA ALA A 71 -10.66 2.70 4.68
C ALA A 71 -9.52 3.64 4.30
N ARG A 72 -8.96 4.33 5.29
CA ARG A 72 -7.82 5.22 5.05
C ARG A 72 -6.59 4.45 4.57
N MET A 73 -6.29 3.30 5.18
CA MET A 73 -5.17 2.48 4.77
C MET A 73 -5.26 2.08 3.30
N VAL A 74 -6.46 1.77 2.85
CA VAL A 74 -6.69 1.31 1.49
C VAL A 74 -6.71 2.47 0.50
N ASN A 75 -7.41 3.55 0.86
CA ASN A 75 -7.63 4.67 -0.06
C ASN A 75 -6.45 5.65 -0.09
N ASN A 76 -5.75 5.79 1.03
CA ASN A 76 -4.62 6.71 1.14
C ASN A 76 -3.44 6.01 1.80
N PRO A 77 -2.84 5.02 1.12
CA PRO A 77 -1.75 4.25 1.71
C PRO A 77 -0.52 5.08 2.05
N ASP A 78 -0.37 6.23 1.43
CA ASP A 78 0.72 7.15 1.73
C ASP A 78 0.64 7.74 3.13
N THR A 79 -0.55 7.74 3.74
CA THR A 79 -0.75 8.25 5.10
C THR A 79 -0.64 7.14 6.15
N SER A 80 -0.51 5.90 5.73
CA SER A 80 -0.42 4.77 6.65
C SER A 80 1.02 4.34 6.82
N THR A 81 1.33 3.76 7.97
CA THR A 81 2.66 3.22 8.21
C THR A 81 2.75 1.81 7.66
N LEU A 82 3.97 1.36 7.39
CA LEU A 82 4.20 -0.04 7.00
C LEU A 82 3.70 -0.98 8.09
N ASP A 83 3.92 -0.61 9.35
CA ASP A 83 3.47 -1.42 10.49
C ASP A 83 1.96 -1.66 10.44
N ASN A 84 1.19 -0.62 10.16
CA ASN A 84 -0.27 -0.76 10.11
C ASN A 84 -0.71 -1.64 8.96
N LEU A 85 -0.08 -1.50 7.80
CA LEU A 85 -0.38 -2.35 6.65
C LEU A 85 -0.02 -3.80 6.93
N MET A 86 1.12 -4.03 7.57
CA MET A 86 1.53 -5.37 7.98
C MET A 86 0.55 -5.97 8.98
N LYS A 87 0.11 -5.18 9.96
CA LYS A 87 -0.89 -5.66 10.93
C LYS A 87 -2.17 -6.08 10.24
N GLY A 88 -2.60 -5.31 9.25
CA GLY A 88 -3.80 -5.67 8.49
C GLY A 88 -3.64 -6.99 7.76
N LEU A 89 -2.51 -7.19 7.11
CA LEU A 89 -2.23 -8.43 6.40
C LEU A 89 -2.18 -9.62 7.36
N ILE A 90 -1.53 -9.45 8.50
CA ILE A 90 -1.46 -10.50 9.52
C ILE A 90 -2.85 -10.80 10.08
N ALA A 91 -3.66 -9.77 10.31
CA ALA A 91 -5.02 -9.94 10.80
C ALA A 91 -5.90 -10.71 9.82
N LEU A 92 -5.59 -10.63 8.53
CA LEU A 92 -6.27 -11.41 7.50
C LEU A 92 -5.74 -12.83 7.38
N GLY A 93 -4.70 -13.17 8.12
CA GLY A 93 -4.09 -14.49 8.07
C GLY A 93 -3.13 -14.69 6.91
N ALA A 94 -2.62 -13.59 6.33
CA ALA A 94 -1.67 -13.70 5.24
C ALA A 94 -0.33 -14.23 5.77
N PRO A 95 0.22 -15.29 5.15
CA PRO A 95 1.52 -15.79 5.56
C PRO A 95 2.62 -14.82 5.13
N ILE A 96 3.73 -14.84 5.86
CA ILE A 96 4.87 -13.99 5.55
C ILE A 96 5.35 -14.22 4.12
N SER A 97 5.28 -15.46 3.65
CA SER A 97 5.67 -15.80 2.28
C SER A 97 4.86 -15.02 1.24
N ARG A 98 3.57 -14.81 1.49
CA ARG A 98 2.73 -14.06 0.57
C ARG A 98 3.07 -12.57 0.59
N ILE A 99 3.34 -12.05 1.77
CA ILE A 99 3.77 -10.64 1.92
C ILE A 99 5.09 -10.43 1.20
N ALA A 100 6.03 -11.34 1.40
CA ALA A 100 7.33 -11.27 0.73
C ALA A 100 7.20 -11.37 -0.79
N ALA A 101 6.33 -12.27 -1.27
CA ALA A 101 6.08 -12.42 -2.69
C ALA A 101 5.50 -11.14 -3.30
N CYS A 102 4.59 -10.50 -2.59
CA CYS A 102 4.02 -9.22 -3.02
C CYS A 102 5.10 -8.17 -3.22
N LEU A 103 5.98 -8.02 -2.24
CA LEU A 103 7.06 -7.05 -2.31
C LEU A 103 8.06 -7.39 -3.40
N LEU A 104 8.35 -8.67 -3.58
CA LEU A 104 9.29 -9.11 -4.60
C LEU A 104 8.75 -8.84 -6.00
N LEU A 105 7.50 -9.17 -6.24
CA LEU A 105 6.86 -8.92 -7.53
C LEU A 105 6.81 -7.43 -7.84
N TYR A 106 6.52 -6.63 -6.85
CA TYR A 106 6.47 -5.19 -7.02
C TYR A 106 7.85 -4.63 -7.35
N SER A 107 8.88 -5.13 -6.68
CA SER A 107 10.25 -4.73 -6.94
C SER A 107 10.66 -5.06 -8.37
N ASN A 108 10.31 -6.26 -8.86
CA ASN A 108 10.62 -6.68 -10.21
C ASN A 108 9.89 -5.83 -11.24
N ALA A 109 8.63 -5.50 -10.97
CA ALA A 109 7.85 -4.66 -11.87
C ALA A 109 8.37 -3.23 -11.91
N GLY A 110 9.02 -2.80 -10.84
CA GLY A 110 9.53 -1.44 -10.74
C GLY A 110 10.94 -1.26 -11.29
N SER A 111 11.61 -2.31 -11.66
CA SER A 111 12.98 -2.24 -12.15
C SER A 111 13.09 -1.91 -13.64
#